data_a3dc410a5bb241d9fcb756fe9047a949
#
_entry.id   a3dc410a5bb241d9fcb756fe9047a949
#
_cell.length_a   1.000
_cell.length_b   1.000
_cell.length_c   1.000
_cell.angle_alpha   90.00
_cell.angle_beta   90.00
_cell.angle_gamma   90.00
#
_symmetry.space_group_name_H-M   'P 1'
#
loop_
_entity.id
_entity.type
_entity.pdbx_description
1 polymer ?
#
loop_
_entity_poly.entity_id
_entity_poly.type
_entity_poly.pdbx_seq_one_letter_code
_entity_poly.pdbx_strand_id
1 'polypeptide(L)'
;MESTHLLVFISRNLKTLLGVGFLAALVASGVSLMMDEYYQSTVVMFATSQHSIGEQFFEETKKNDLLAYGETEDAERLLQILNSHRIRNRIIEKFDLFTHYNINPSEPGAQADMALTYANNVGANLTRFGSIKVSVLDTDPFLARDMANDMAHLVDSIANRMRNDRAHEAYNLALRTLDQTMDQIAEAEDSLATLHSLGIYDFEAQVEGLTAQYGMALASNNGSAARTIRKDLEQLGALANGYNNLSAYLESAYEQKALLQKRVDLMRVDAETQLPTSFVVDYASAADKKAKPVRWLIVVMTAIVAVGAAFLGMLAWETLQRAQATNA
;
A
#
# COMPACT_ATOMS: atom_id res chain seq x y z
N MET A 1 -45.16 39.83 1.01
CA MET A 1 -44.52 41.06 1.53
C MET A 1 -43.74 41.66 0.41
N GLU A 2 -44.09 42.89 0.00
CA GLU A 2 -43.38 43.57 -1.08
C GLU A 2 -41.97 43.94 -0.63
N SER A 3 -41.00 43.82 -1.50
CA SER A 3 -39.56 44.10 -1.25
C SER A 3 -39.30 45.50 -0.67
N THR A 4 -40.17 46.44 -0.96
CA THR A 4 -40.17 47.82 -0.41
C THR A 4 -40.40 47.89 1.10
N HIS A 5 -41.24 47.03 1.66
CA HIS A 5 -41.47 46.97 3.11
C HIS A 5 -40.24 46.49 3.90
N LEU A 6 -39.47 45.54 3.34
CA LEU A 6 -38.23 45.06 3.96
C LEU A 6 -37.13 46.13 4.00
N LEU A 7 -36.98 46.90 2.92
CA LEU A 7 -36.00 48.00 2.84
C LEU A 7 -36.32 49.10 3.84
N VAL A 8 -37.59 49.50 3.98
CA VAL A 8 -38.06 50.50 4.97
C VAL A 8 -37.85 50.01 6.39
N PHE A 9 -38.10 48.70 6.65
CA PHE A 9 -37.87 48.08 7.96
C PHE A 9 -36.38 48.09 8.36
N ILE A 10 -35.48 47.72 7.41
CA ILE A 10 -34.03 47.73 7.62
C ILE A 10 -33.58 49.17 7.90
N SER A 11 -33.99 50.16 7.09
CA SER A 11 -33.56 51.55 7.28
C SER A 11 -34.02 52.15 8.62
N ARG A 12 -35.22 51.79 9.09
CA ARG A 12 -35.74 52.24 10.38
C ARG A 12 -34.97 51.65 11.56
N ASN A 13 -34.55 50.39 11.44
CA ASN A 13 -33.85 49.67 12.53
C ASN A 13 -32.33 49.58 12.33
N LEU A 14 -31.75 50.29 11.37
CA LEU A 14 -30.35 50.21 10.99
C LEU A 14 -29.39 50.45 12.16
N LYS A 15 -29.69 51.45 13.01
CA LYS A 15 -28.85 51.74 14.18
C LYS A 15 -28.81 50.57 15.19
N THR A 16 -29.96 49.95 15.40
CA THR A 16 -30.06 48.80 16.32
C THR A 16 -29.33 47.58 15.75
N LEU A 17 -29.49 47.28 14.45
CA LEU A 17 -28.79 46.18 13.77
C LEU A 17 -27.28 46.37 13.78
N LEU A 18 -26.81 47.61 13.47
CA LEU A 18 -25.36 47.93 13.56
C LEU A 18 -24.84 47.83 15.00
N GLY A 19 -25.62 48.28 15.99
CA GLY A 19 -25.26 48.13 17.40
C GLY A 19 -25.11 46.70 17.84
N VAL A 20 -26.06 45.81 17.45
CA VAL A 20 -25.96 44.37 17.74
C VAL A 20 -24.77 43.72 17.04
N GLY A 21 -24.54 44.05 15.75
CA GLY A 21 -23.40 43.55 14.99
C GLY A 21 -22.06 43.98 15.60
N PHE A 22 -21.94 45.22 16.02
CA PHE A 22 -20.73 45.75 16.66
C PHE A 22 -20.48 45.07 18.02
N LEU A 23 -21.52 44.89 18.84
CA LEU A 23 -21.40 44.25 20.14
C LEU A 23 -21.05 42.78 20.00
N ALA A 24 -21.64 42.06 19.03
CA ALA A 24 -21.30 40.69 18.69
C ALA A 24 -19.83 40.57 18.22
N ALA A 25 -19.35 41.53 17.39
CA ALA A 25 -17.98 41.58 16.93
C ALA A 25 -16.97 41.78 18.09
N LEU A 26 -17.29 42.64 19.06
CA LEU A 26 -16.48 42.85 20.27
C LEU A 26 -16.37 41.57 21.10
N VAL A 27 -17.50 40.92 21.37
CA VAL A 27 -17.50 39.67 22.14
C VAL A 27 -16.74 38.58 21.41
N ALA A 28 -16.98 38.41 20.10
CA ALA A 28 -16.26 37.42 19.25
C ALA A 28 -14.75 37.69 19.21
N SER A 29 -14.34 38.96 19.16
CA SER A 29 -12.93 39.36 19.26
C SER A 29 -12.30 38.89 20.58
N GLY A 30 -12.97 39.16 21.70
CA GLY A 30 -12.50 38.76 23.02
C GLY A 30 -12.36 37.23 23.14
N VAL A 31 -13.36 36.47 22.72
CA VAL A 31 -13.32 35.00 22.72
C VAL A 31 -12.23 34.46 21.79
N SER A 32 -12.11 35.03 20.57
CA SER A 32 -11.09 34.59 19.60
C SER A 32 -9.64 34.85 20.07
N LEU A 33 -9.42 35.83 20.96
CA LEU A 33 -8.10 36.06 21.56
C LEU A 33 -7.72 35.03 22.62
N MET A 34 -8.71 34.41 23.24
CA MET A 34 -8.50 33.36 24.25
C MET A 34 -8.32 31.97 23.64
N MET A 35 -8.57 31.79 22.33
CA MET A 35 -8.39 30.50 21.63
C MET A 35 -6.90 30.23 21.38
N ASP A 36 -6.48 28.97 21.57
CA ASP A 36 -5.13 28.52 21.31
C ASP A 36 -4.75 28.69 19.84
N GLU A 37 -3.50 29.03 19.61
CA GLU A 37 -2.93 29.17 18.26
C GLU A 37 -2.37 27.84 17.79
N TYR A 38 -2.80 27.37 16.61
CA TYR A 38 -2.31 26.15 15.99
C TYR A 38 -1.44 26.50 14.79
N TYR A 39 -0.32 25.81 14.68
CA TYR A 39 0.65 25.92 13.59
C TYR A 39 0.56 24.67 12.72
N GLN A 40 0.67 24.84 11.42
CA GLN A 40 0.59 23.75 10.47
C GLN A 40 1.93 23.51 9.81
N SER A 41 2.49 22.30 9.99
CA SER A 41 3.64 21.81 9.26
C SER A 41 3.21 20.75 8.24
N THR A 42 3.90 20.73 7.10
CA THR A 42 3.52 19.86 5.97
C THR A 42 4.73 19.23 5.34
N VAL A 43 4.70 17.93 5.10
CA VAL A 43 5.67 17.18 4.28
C VAL A 43 4.98 16.71 3.01
N VAL A 44 5.72 16.73 1.89
CA VAL A 44 5.25 16.27 0.58
C VAL A 44 6.20 15.21 0.05
N MET A 45 5.65 14.06 -0.37
CA MET A 45 6.42 12.95 -0.90
C MET A 45 5.70 12.28 -2.08
N PHE A 46 6.49 11.64 -2.95
CA PHE A 46 5.98 10.73 -3.98
C PHE A 46 6.22 9.28 -3.57
N ALA A 47 5.30 8.41 -3.96
CA ALA A 47 5.55 6.98 -3.93
C ALA A 47 6.52 6.60 -5.05
N THR A 48 7.43 5.66 -4.78
CA THR A 48 8.25 5.01 -5.81
C THR A 48 7.57 3.73 -6.29
N SER A 49 7.91 3.29 -7.50
CA SER A 49 7.38 2.04 -8.04
C SER A 49 7.67 0.85 -7.13
N GLN A 50 6.65 0.03 -6.91
CA GLN A 50 6.73 -1.19 -6.08
C GLN A 50 6.93 -2.48 -6.92
N HIS A 51 7.28 -2.34 -8.21
CA HIS A 51 7.50 -3.47 -9.09
C HIS A 51 8.73 -4.30 -8.68
N SER A 52 8.73 -5.59 -9.06
CA SER A 52 9.85 -6.50 -8.83
C SER A 52 11.11 -6.00 -9.56
N ILE A 53 12.18 -5.82 -8.80
CA ILE A 53 13.48 -5.42 -9.33
C ILE A 53 14.08 -6.58 -10.14
N GLY A 54 13.93 -7.80 -9.62
CA GLY A 54 14.41 -9.01 -10.27
C GLY A 54 13.79 -9.20 -11.64
N GLU A 55 12.46 -9.07 -11.78
CA GLU A 55 11.78 -9.19 -13.08
C GLU A 55 12.29 -8.16 -14.09
N GLN A 56 12.56 -6.94 -13.68
CA GLN A 56 13.01 -5.89 -14.59
C GLN A 56 14.44 -6.09 -15.09
N PHE A 57 15.31 -6.72 -14.30
CA PHE A 57 16.68 -7.05 -14.71
C PHE A 57 16.76 -8.22 -15.68
N PHE A 58 15.81 -9.16 -15.62
CA PHE A 58 15.89 -10.42 -16.37
C PHE A 58 14.82 -10.58 -17.47
N GLU A 59 13.80 -9.71 -17.50
CA GLU A 59 12.77 -9.70 -18.54
C GLU A 59 12.86 -8.41 -19.38
N GLU A 60 13.47 -8.49 -20.56
CA GLU A 60 13.59 -7.37 -21.51
C GLU A 60 12.26 -6.82 -22.05
N THR A 61 11.14 -7.52 -21.80
CA THR A 61 9.84 -7.24 -22.43
C THR A 61 8.94 -6.31 -21.62
N LYS A 62 9.19 -6.10 -20.34
CA LYS A 62 8.37 -5.18 -19.52
C LYS A 62 9.03 -3.81 -19.43
N LYS A 63 8.42 -2.83 -20.10
CA LYS A 63 8.77 -1.39 -20.01
C LYS A 63 8.38 -0.76 -18.65
N ASN A 64 8.59 -1.43 -17.55
CA ASN A 64 8.35 -0.82 -16.23
C ASN A 64 9.63 -0.12 -15.80
N ASP A 65 9.59 1.20 -15.73
CA ASP A 65 10.72 2.01 -15.28
C ASP A 65 10.93 1.83 -13.78
N LEU A 66 12.10 1.27 -13.37
CA LEU A 66 12.51 1.17 -11.95
C LEU A 66 12.55 2.51 -11.25
N LEU A 67 12.75 3.58 -12.03
CA LEU A 67 12.83 4.95 -11.51
C LEU A 67 11.49 5.68 -11.60
N ALA A 68 10.41 4.99 -12.03
CA ALA A 68 9.07 5.58 -12.06
C ALA A 68 8.62 5.97 -10.65
N TYR A 69 8.02 7.13 -10.54
CA TYR A 69 7.47 7.65 -9.29
C TYR A 69 6.14 8.35 -9.53
N GLY A 70 5.33 8.42 -8.49
CA GLY A 70 4.04 9.14 -8.54
C GLY A 70 2.91 8.36 -9.20
N GLU A 71 3.04 7.05 -9.38
CA GLU A 71 1.92 6.21 -9.79
C GLU A 71 0.82 6.24 -8.72
N THR A 72 -0.42 6.45 -9.17
CA THR A 72 -1.56 6.64 -8.26
C THR A 72 -1.78 5.43 -7.36
N GLU A 73 -1.62 4.22 -7.88
CA GLU A 73 -1.83 2.98 -7.12
C GLU A 73 -0.82 2.82 -5.98
N ASP A 74 0.46 3.09 -6.23
CA ASP A 74 1.50 3.04 -5.21
C ASP A 74 1.32 4.14 -4.15
N ALA A 75 0.91 5.34 -4.60
CA ALA A 75 0.59 6.44 -3.69
C ALA A 75 -0.63 6.13 -2.79
N GLU A 76 -1.67 5.49 -3.32
CA GLU A 76 -2.84 5.06 -2.55
C GLU A 76 -2.47 3.99 -1.51
N ARG A 77 -1.60 3.03 -1.85
CA ARG A 77 -1.07 2.03 -0.90
C ARG A 77 -0.31 2.67 0.25
N LEU A 78 0.60 3.60 -0.03
CA LEU A 78 1.31 4.35 1.01
C LEU A 78 0.36 5.20 1.86
N LEU A 79 -0.66 5.81 1.25
CA LEU A 79 -1.67 6.58 1.95
C LEU A 79 -2.48 5.71 2.92
N GLN A 80 -2.81 4.46 2.55
CA GLN A 80 -3.45 3.50 3.45
C GLN A 80 -2.57 3.17 4.65
N ILE A 81 -1.26 2.99 4.44
CA ILE A 81 -0.31 2.75 5.52
C ILE A 81 -0.25 3.98 6.44
N LEU A 82 -0.16 5.19 5.89
CA LEU A 82 -0.14 6.44 6.66
C LEU A 82 -1.37 6.63 7.54
N ASN A 83 -2.55 6.28 7.03
CA ASN A 83 -3.81 6.37 7.77
C ASN A 83 -4.08 5.16 8.69
N SER A 84 -3.15 4.21 8.79
CA SER A 84 -3.31 3.02 9.61
C SER A 84 -3.18 3.33 11.11
N HIS A 85 -3.85 2.51 11.94
CA HIS A 85 -3.68 2.53 13.40
C HIS A 85 -2.22 2.32 13.82
N ARG A 86 -1.43 1.60 13.02
CA ARG A 86 -0.03 1.31 13.29
C ARG A 86 0.82 2.58 13.29
N ILE A 87 0.67 3.44 12.28
CA ILE A 87 1.34 4.75 12.23
C ILE A 87 0.85 5.63 13.37
N ARG A 88 -0.47 5.77 13.52
CA ARG A 88 -1.06 6.60 14.57
C ARG A 88 -0.53 6.26 15.96
N ASN A 89 -0.60 4.98 16.33
CA ASN A 89 -0.19 4.56 17.66
C ASN A 89 1.31 4.77 17.89
N ARG A 90 2.13 4.56 16.83
CA ARG A 90 3.57 4.82 16.90
C ARG A 90 3.91 6.30 17.10
N ILE A 91 3.19 7.20 16.43
CA ILE A 91 3.35 8.65 16.60
C ILE A 91 2.89 9.09 18.00
N ILE A 92 1.73 8.59 18.47
CA ILE A 92 1.21 8.86 19.82
C ILE A 92 2.25 8.46 20.88
N GLU A 93 2.81 7.27 20.76
CA GLU A 93 3.80 6.75 21.71
C GLU A 93 5.11 7.52 21.66
N LYS A 94 5.64 7.78 20.45
CA LYS A 94 6.95 8.42 20.25
C LYS A 94 6.99 9.85 20.79
N PHE A 95 5.90 10.59 20.58
CA PHE A 95 5.82 12.01 20.96
C PHE A 95 5.04 12.23 22.28
N ASP A 96 4.71 11.15 22.99
CA ASP A 96 3.95 11.19 24.26
C ASP A 96 2.72 12.12 24.17
N LEU A 97 1.90 11.92 23.13
CA LEU A 97 0.78 12.82 22.84
C LEU A 97 -0.30 12.80 23.93
N PHE A 98 -0.38 11.76 24.75
CA PHE A 98 -1.29 11.73 25.90
C PHE A 98 -0.94 12.84 26.89
N THR A 99 0.33 12.97 27.23
CA THR A 99 0.83 14.04 28.12
C THR A 99 0.73 15.40 27.45
N HIS A 100 1.09 15.49 26.15
CA HIS A 100 1.08 16.75 25.40
C HIS A 100 -0.32 17.37 25.30
N TYR A 101 -1.36 16.55 25.02
CA TYR A 101 -2.74 17.02 24.92
C TYR A 101 -3.51 16.95 26.25
N ASN A 102 -2.84 16.69 27.38
CA ASN A 102 -3.45 16.57 28.70
C ASN A 102 -4.59 15.55 28.78
N ILE A 103 -4.49 14.43 28.08
CA ILE A 103 -5.44 13.31 28.10
C ILE A 103 -4.92 12.26 29.07
N ASN A 104 -5.67 11.97 30.15
CA ASN A 104 -5.26 10.95 31.11
C ASN A 104 -5.50 9.54 30.56
N PRO A 105 -4.44 8.72 30.28
CA PRO A 105 -4.59 7.39 29.68
C PRO A 105 -5.43 6.41 30.50
N SER A 106 -5.58 6.66 31.81
CA SER A 106 -6.30 5.79 32.73
C SER A 106 -7.82 6.05 32.78
N GLU A 107 -8.29 7.11 32.11
CA GLU A 107 -9.71 7.43 32.08
C GLU A 107 -10.48 6.57 31.05
N PRO A 108 -11.73 6.18 31.38
CA PRO A 108 -12.57 5.50 30.40
C PRO A 108 -12.77 6.38 29.14
N GLY A 109 -12.45 5.85 27.95
CA GLY A 109 -12.60 6.60 26.69
C GLY A 109 -11.34 7.35 26.22
N ALA A 110 -10.28 7.46 27.04
CA ALA A 110 -9.05 8.19 26.69
C ALA A 110 -8.46 7.82 25.33
N GLN A 111 -8.55 6.55 24.92
CA GLN A 111 -8.09 6.10 23.59
C GLN A 111 -8.95 6.67 22.47
N ALA A 112 -10.25 6.78 22.67
CA ALA A 112 -11.17 7.37 21.69
C ALA A 112 -10.94 8.87 21.57
N ASP A 113 -10.76 9.56 22.68
CA ASP A 113 -10.48 11.01 22.73
C ASP A 113 -9.14 11.32 22.06
N MET A 114 -8.10 10.51 22.33
CA MET A 114 -6.81 10.62 21.65
C MET A 114 -6.93 10.37 20.15
N ALA A 115 -7.70 9.35 19.74
CA ALA A 115 -7.91 9.06 18.33
C ALA A 115 -8.63 10.21 17.60
N LEU A 116 -9.61 10.82 18.26
CA LEU A 116 -10.34 11.98 17.73
C LEU A 116 -9.43 13.22 17.63
N THR A 117 -8.67 13.50 18.68
CA THR A 117 -7.69 14.60 18.72
C THR A 117 -6.66 14.43 17.62
N TYR A 118 -6.10 13.23 17.47
CA TYR A 118 -5.17 12.91 16.40
C TYR A 118 -5.80 13.11 15.00
N ALA A 119 -7.01 12.61 14.78
CA ALA A 119 -7.70 12.73 13.49
C ALA A 119 -8.04 14.18 13.13
N ASN A 120 -8.26 15.06 14.10
CA ASN A 120 -8.50 16.49 13.88
C ASN A 120 -7.22 17.27 13.57
N ASN A 121 -6.08 16.77 14.06
CA ASN A 121 -4.79 17.47 14.00
C ASN A 121 -3.87 16.91 12.91
N VAL A 122 -4.02 15.65 12.53
CA VAL A 122 -3.15 14.97 11.56
C VAL A 122 -3.96 14.51 10.36
N GLY A 123 -3.53 14.89 9.17
CA GLY A 123 -4.17 14.47 7.93
C GLY A 123 -3.14 14.08 6.87
N ALA A 124 -3.41 13.00 6.14
CA ALA A 124 -2.65 12.61 4.97
C ALA A 124 -3.60 12.49 3.77
N ASN A 125 -3.24 13.11 2.64
CA ASN A 125 -4.09 13.17 1.47
C ASN A 125 -3.26 13.08 0.19
N LEU A 126 -3.86 12.47 -0.86
CA LEU A 126 -3.31 12.49 -2.21
C LEU A 126 -3.58 13.85 -2.85
N THR A 127 -2.56 14.44 -3.46
CA THR A 127 -2.70 15.68 -4.24
C THR A 127 -3.09 15.37 -5.68
N ARG A 128 -3.56 16.38 -6.40
CA ARG A 128 -3.85 16.27 -7.86
C ARG A 128 -2.63 15.94 -8.72
N PHE A 129 -1.44 16.01 -8.17
CA PHE A 129 -0.17 15.73 -8.85
C PHE A 129 0.37 14.33 -8.55
N GLY A 130 -0.39 13.47 -7.85
CA GLY A 130 0.04 12.13 -7.48
C GLY A 130 1.00 12.10 -6.27
N SER A 131 1.30 13.25 -5.65
CA SER A 131 2.08 13.27 -4.41
C SER A 131 1.19 13.10 -3.18
N ILE A 132 1.77 12.56 -2.11
CA ILE A 132 1.14 12.45 -0.79
C ILE A 132 1.54 13.66 0.03
N LYS A 133 0.54 14.37 0.56
CA LYS A 133 0.71 15.49 1.47
C LYS A 133 0.30 15.07 2.87
N VAL A 134 1.23 15.08 3.82
CA VAL A 134 0.96 14.90 5.25
C VAL A 134 1.00 16.26 5.92
N SER A 135 -0.05 16.59 6.66
CA SER A 135 -0.20 17.88 7.37
C SER A 135 -0.45 17.60 8.85
N VAL A 136 0.30 18.26 9.70
CA VAL A 136 0.15 18.19 11.15
C VAL A 136 -0.14 19.59 11.68
N LEU A 137 -1.18 19.69 12.50
CA LEU A 137 -1.56 20.89 13.24
C LEU A 137 -1.24 20.68 14.72
N ASP A 138 -0.49 21.60 15.31
CA ASP A 138 -0.20 21.55 16.74
C ASP A 138 -0.03 22.97 17.31
N THR A 139 -0.13 23.10 18.61
CA THR A 139 0.16 24.37 19.33
C THR A 139 1.66 24.66 19.36
N ASP A 140 2.50 23.61 19.27
CA ASP A 140 3.95 23.73 19.12
C ASP A 140 4.37 23.52 17.65
N PRO A 141 4.88 24.57 16.95
CA PRO A 141 5.31 24.46 15.56
C PRO A 141 6.47 23.48 15.35
N PHE A 142 7.32 23.27 16.35
CA PHE A 142 8.43 22.32 16.26
C PHE A 142 7.93 20.88 16.37
N LEU A 143 7.00 20.61 17.28
CA LEU A 143 6.35 19.29 17.39
C LEU A 143 5.59 18.95 16.12
N ALA A 144 4.81 19.89 15.54
CA ALA A 144 4.12 19.69 14.27
C ALA A 144 5.07 19.32 13.14
N ARG A 145 6.23 20.01 13.03
CA ARG A 145 7.29 19.70 12.06
C ARG A 145 7.84 18.30 12.27
N ASP A 146 8.21 17.97 13.49
CA ASP A 146 8.88 16.70 13.81
C ASP A 146 7.94 15.50 13.61
N MET A 147 6.68 15.62 14.00
CA MET A 147 5.65 14.62 13.72
C MET A 147 5.45 14.40 12.22
N ALA A 148 5.33 15.48 11.42
CA ALA A 148 5.13 15.35 9.97
C ALA A 148 6.31 14.66 9.28
N ASN A 149 7.55 15.03 9.63
CA ASN A 149 8.74 14.40 9.07
C ASN A 149 8.89 12.95 9.53
N ASP A 150 8.60 12.66 10.79
CA ASP A 150 8.66 11.30 11.31
C ASP A 150 7.62 10.37 10.66
N MET A 151 6.43 10.87 10.36
CA MET A 151 5.43 10.12 9.61
C MET A 151 5.92 9.72 8.22
N ALA A 152 6.66 10.61 7.52
CA ALA A 152 7.26 10.30 6.22
C ALA A 152 8.32 9.20 6.34
N HIS A 153 9.18 9.25 7.35
CA HIS A 153 10.17 8.19 7.61
C HIS A 153 9.54 6.87 8.06
N LEU A 154 8.49 6.96 8.87
CA LEU A 154 7.83 5.78 9.42
C LEU A 154 7.06 5.01 8.35
N VAL A 155 6.38 5.70 7.42
CA VAL A 155 5.68 5.02 6.31
C VAL A 155 6.66 4.29 5.42
N ASP A 156 7.80 4.89 5.08
CA ASP A 156 8.85 4.26 4.28
C ASP A 156 9.40 3.00 4.99
N SER A 157 9.72 3.11 6.28
CA SER A 157 10.20 2.00 7.09
C SER A 157 9.19 0.84 7.17
N ILE A 158 7.90 1.14 7.36
CA ILE A 158 6.85 0.11 7.45
C ILE A 158 6.61 -0.52 6.07
N ALA A 159 6.52 0.26 5.00
CA ALA A 159 6.31 -0.23 3.65
C ALA A 159 7.48 -1.12 3.20
N ASN A 160 8.72 -0.70 3.45
CA ASN A 160 9.92 -1.51 3.17
C ASN A 160 9.91 -2.83 3.94
N ARG A 161 9.57 -2.80 5.23
CA ARG A 161 9.47 -4.05 6.02
C ARG A 161 8.44 -5.01 5.43
N MET A 162 7.23 -4.51 5.11
CA MET A 162 6.18 -5.33 4.52
C MET A 162 6.59 -5.93 3.16
N ARG A 163 7.32 -5.16 2.35
CA ARG A 163 7.87 -5.62 1.08
C ARG A 163 8.93 -6.71 1.29
N ASN A 164 9.89 -6.47 2.17
CA ASN A 164 10.98 -7.41 2.45
C ASN A 164 10.46 -8.72 3.03
N ASP A 165 9.52 -8.68 3.99
CA ASP A 165 8.92 -9.89 4.56
C ASP A 165 8.29 -10.76 3.46
N ARG A 166 7.54 -10.15 2.52
CA ARG A 166 6.94 -10.86 1.39
C ARG A 166 7.96 -11.37 0.39
N ALA A 167 9.00 -10.60 0.08
CA ALA A 167 10.06 -11.00 -0.85
C ALA A 167 10.86 -12.19 -0.28
N HIS A 168 11.20 -12.18 0.99
CA HIS A 168 11.86 -13.30 1.67
C HIS A 168 10.97 -14.55 1.72
N GLU A 169 9.69 -14.42 1.96
CA GLU A 169 8.76 -15.56 1.95
C GLU A 169 8.66 -16.18 0.55
N ALA A 170 8.55 -15.36 -0.49
CA ALA A 170 8.53 -15.81 -1.89
C ALA A 170 9.85 -16.49 -2.28
N TYR A 171 10.99 -15.92 -1.90
CA TYR A 171 12.31 -16.51 -2.13
C TYR A 171 12.44 -17.87 -1.44
N ASN A 172 12.07 -17.99 -0.17
CA ASN A 172 12.12 -19.25 0.58
C ASN A 172 11.17 -20.32 -0.02
N LEU A 173 10.03 -19.91 -0.55
CA LEU A 173 9.12 -20.82 -1.25
C LEU A 173 9.76 -21.33 -2.54
N ALA A 174 10.36 -20.44 -3.34
CA ALA A 174 11.03 -20.82 -4.58
C ALA A 174 12.22 -21.77 -4.33
N LEU A 175 13.03 -21.52 -3.29
CA LEU A 175 14.11 -22.42 -2.87
C LEU A 175 13.59 -23.82 -2.53
N ARG A 176 12.55 -23.91 -1.69
CA ARG A 176 11.96 -25.20 -1.32
C ARG A 176 11.40 -25.95 -2.52
N THR A 177 10.80 -25.24 -3.47
CA THR A 177 10.30 -25.87 -4.71
C THR A 177 11.44 -26.38 -5.58
N LEU A 178 12.54 -25.62 -5.68
CA LEU A 178 13.74 -26.05 -6.39
C LEU A 178 14.35 -27.30 -5.75
N ASP A 179 14.51 -27.32 -4.41
CA ASP A 179 15.03 -28.47 -3.68
C ASP A 179 14.16 -29.72 -3.90
N GLN A 180 12.85 -29.60 -3.79
CA GLN A 180 11.91 -30.70 -4.08
C GLN A 180 12.05 -31.23 -5.51
N THR A 181 12.23 -30.34 -6.49
CA THR A 181 12.45 -30.75 -7.89
C THR A 181 13.79 -31.46 -8.04
N MET A 182 14.82 -31.01 -7.35
CA MET A 182 16.14 -31.67 -7.35
C MET A 182 16.06 -33.07 -6.72
N ASP A 183 15.34 -33.25 -5.63
CA ASP A 183 15.12 -34.56 -5.01
C ASP A 183 14.38 -35.50 -5.97
N GLN A 184 13.34 -35.03 -6.64
CA GLN A 184 12.61 -35.81 -7.65
C GLN A 184 13.48 -36.19 -8.84
N ILE A 185 14.36 -35.30 -9.31
CA ILE A 185 15.35 -35.61 -10.34
C ILE A 185 16.29 -36.70 -9.86
N ALA A 186 16.81 -36.60 -8.64
CA ALA A 186 17.74 -37.60 -8.08
C ALA A 186 17.07 -38.98 -7.97
N GLU A 187 15.81 -39.05 -7.53
CA GLU A 187 15.04 -40.32 -7.49
C GLU A 187 14.85 -40.93 -8.89
N ALA A 188 14.57 -40.07 -9.88
CA ALA A 188 14.40 -40.49 -11.26
C ALA A 188 15.73 -40.95 -11.87
N GLU A 189 16.85 -40.28 -11.58
CA GLU A 189 18.21 -40.71 -12.00
C GLU A 189 18.59 -42.04 -11.40
N ASP A 190 18.30 -42.28 -10.12
CA ASP A 190 18.52 -43.58 -9.47
C ASP A 190 17.72 -44.72 -10.12
N SER A 191 16.47 -44.40 -10.45
CA SER A 191 15.59 -45.30 -11.20
C SER A 191 16.14 -45.61 -12.60
N LEU A 192 16.70 -44.60 -13.30
CA LEU A 192 17.33 -44.77 -14.60
C LEU A 192 18.64 -45.60 -14.47
N ALA A 193 19.42 -45.33 -13.44
CA ALA A 193 20.64 -46.13 -13.13
C ALA A 193 20.32 -47.59 -12.90
N THR A 194 19.17 -47.91 -12.28
CA THR A 194 18.70 -49.27 -12.13
C THR A 194 18.41 -49.92 -13.48
N LEU A 195 17.78 -49.21 -14.43
CA LEU A 195 17.58 -49.74 -15.78
C LEU A 195 18.89 -49.89 -16.55
N HIS A 196 19.86 -48.99 -16.35
CA HIS A 196 21.20 -49.16 -16.89
C HIS A 196 21.89 -50.43 -16.34
N SER A 197 21.71 -50.74 -15.07
CA SER A 197 22.27 -51.96 -14.47
C SER A 197 21.68 -53.23 -15.08
N LEU A 198 20.45 -53.15 -15.62
CA LEU A 198 19.80 -54.23 -16.37
C LEU A 198 20.24 -54.28 -17.84
N GLY A 199 21.17 -53.43 -18.26
CA GLY A 199 21.74 -53.40 -19.60
C GLY A 199 21.06 -52.48 -20.60
N ILE A 200 20.16 -51.62 -20.17
CA ILE A 200 19.48 -50.64 -21.05
C ILE A 200 20.20 -49.30 -20.94
N TYR A 201 20.92 -48.89 -21.95
CA TYR A 201 21.63 -47.61 -22.02
C TYR A 201 21.05 -46.64 -23.04
N ASP A 202 20.66 -47.17 -24.20
CA ASP A 202 19.99 -46.44 -25.29
C ASP A 202 19.00 -47.41 -25.95
N PHE A 203 17.77 -47.27 -25.58
CA PHE A 203 16.73 -48.21 -26.01
C PHE A 203 16.56 -48.25 -27.53
N GLU A 204 16.56 -47.11 -28.21
CA GLU A 204 16.36 -47.02 -29.65
C GLU A 204 17.53 -47.65 -30.42
N ALA A 205 18.76 -47.30 -30.07
CA ALA A 205 19.95 -47.84 -30.71
C ALA A 205 20.11 -49.37 -30.46
N GLN A 206 19.74 -49.83 -29.24
CA GLN A 206 19.77 -51.24 -28.89
C GLN A 206 18.74 -52.07 -29.67
N VAL A 207 17.49 -51.53 -29.79
CA VAL A 207 16.41 -52.18 -30.60
C VAL A 207 16.82 -52.26 -32.05
N GLU A 208 17.35 -51.17 -32.64
CA GLU A 208 17.80 -51.13 -34.01
C GLU A 208 18.90 -52.16 -34.26
N GLY A 209 19.93 -52.17 -33.42
CA GLY A 209 21.03 -53.10 -33.48
C GLY A 209 20.63 -54.59 -33.38
N LEU A 210 19.76 -54.91 -32.40
CA LEU A 210 19.26 -56.29 -32.19
C LEU A 210 18.33 -56.72 -33.35
N THR A 211 17.50 -55.77 -33.86
CA THR A 211 16.61 -56.08 -34.99
C THR A 211 17.40 -56.36 -36.28
N ALA A 212 18.48 -55.59 -36.54
CA ALA A 212 19.37 -55.87 -37.67
C ALA A 212 20.06 -57.23 -37.53
N GLN A 213 20.59 -57.56 -36.33
CA GLN A 213 21.19 -58.89 -36.04
C GLN A 213 20.16 -60.03 -36.17
N TYR A 214 18.93 -59.84 -35.72
CA TYR A 214 17.86 -60.79 -35.93
C TYR A 214 17.59 -61.10 -37.40
N GLY A 215 17.52 -60.05 -38.23
CA GLY A 215 17.38 -60.19 -39.67
C GLY A 215 18.53 -60.99 -40.32
N MET A 216 19.80 -60.72 -39.92
CA MET A 216 20.94 -61.49 -40.38
C MET A 216 20.92 -62.98 -39.92
N ALA A 217 20.53 -63.24 -38.71
CA ALA A 217 20.40 -64.58 -38.18
C ALA A 217 19.34 -65.42 -38.92
N LEU A 218 18.23 -64.82 -39.34
CA LEU A 218 17.21 -65.43 -40.16
C LEU A 218 17.71 -65.72 -41.59
N ALA A 219 18.41 -64.73 -42.21
CA ALA A 219 18.95 -64.86 -43.56
C ALA A 219 20.03 -65.95 -43.65
N SER A 220 20.81 -66.20 -42.57
CA SER A 220 21.81 -67.24 -42.46
C SER A 220 21.31 -68.60 -42.00
N ASN A 221 20.00 -68.79 -41.85
CA ASN A 221 19.35 -70.00 -41.29
C ASN A 221 19.88 -70.41 -39.90
N ASN A 222 20.38 -69.46 -39.10
CA ASN A 222 20.86 -69.71 -37.75
C ASN A 222 19.69 -69.58 -36.74
N GLY A 223 18.88 -70.61 -36.64
CA GLY A 223 17.69 -70.59 -35.77
C GLY A 223 17.98 -70.54 -34.26
N SER A 224 19.20 -70.91 -33.81
CA SER A 224 19.57 -70.77 -32.41
C SER A 224 19.86 -69.30 -32.05
N ALA A 225 20.65 -68.62 -32.87
CA ALA A 225 20.94 -67.20 -32.71
C ALA A 225 19.65 -66.34 -32.81
N ALA A 226 18.79 -66.61 -33.80
CA ALA A 226 17.54 -65.90 -33.92
C ALA A 226 16.65 -66.03 -32.68
N ARG A 227 16.57 -67.20 -32.04
CA ARG A 227 15.80 -67.40 -30.79
C ARG A 227 16.37 -66.62 -29.62
N THR A 228 17.68 -66.57 -29.48
CA THR A 228 18.32 -65.78 -28.43
C THR A 228 18.10 -64.26 -28.61
N ILE A 229 18.34 -63.73 -29.80
CA ILE A 229 18.12 -62.33 -30.10
C ILE A 229 16.63 -61.93 -29.91
N ARG A 230 15.71 -62.79 -30.29
CA ARG A 230 14.26 -62.54 -30.09
C ARG A 230 13.94 -62.42 -28.60
N LYS A 231 14.53 -63.32 -27.75
CA LYS A 231 14.34 -63.26 -26.30
C LYS A 231 14.88 -61.94 -25.73
N ASP A 232 16.04 -61.50 -26.22
CA ASP A 232 16.68 -60.24 -25.78
C ASP A 232 15.80 -59.04 -26.20
N LEU A 233 15.23 -59.05 -27.40
CA LEU A 233 14.26 -58.02 -27.85
C LEU A 233 12.97 -58.04 -27.03
N GLU A 234 12.43 -59.19 -26.65
CA GLU A 234 11.27 -59.30 -25.77
C GLU A 234 11.55 -58.77 -24.36
N GLN A 235 12.73 -59.03 -23.80
CA GLN A 235 13.16 -58.47 -22.50
C GLN A 235 13.34 -56.94 -22.59
N LEU A 236 14.01 -56.47 -23.63
CA LEU A 236 14.17 -55.02 -23.86
C LEU A 236 12.81 -54.33 -24.03
N GLY A 237 11.92 -54.90 -24.80
CA GLY A 237 10.56 -54.40 -25.00
C GLY A 237 9.71 -54.30 -23.74
N ALA A 238 9.91 -55.25 -22.79
CA ALA A 238 9.21 -55.22 -21.51
C ALA A 238 9.62 -54.00 -20.62
N LEU A 239 10.82 -53.48 -20.78
CA LEU A 239 11.35 -52.35 -20.04
C LEU A 239 11.25 -51.01 -20.80
N ALA A 240 10.85 -51.06 -22.07
CA ALA A 240 10.78 -49.89 -22.97
C ALA A 240 9.97 -48.71 -22.43
N ASN A 241 8.78 -49.02 -21.94
CA ASN A 241 7.85 -48.00 -21.43
C ASN A 241 8.43 -47.31 -20.19
N GLY A 242 9.11 -48.08 -19.30
CA GLY A 242 9.78 -47.55 -18.11
C GLY A 242 10.90 -46.59 -18.48
N TYR A 243 11.78 -47.01 -19.40
CA TYR A 243 12.89 -46.21 -19.88
C TYR A 243 12.44 -44.93 -20.57
N ASN A 244 11.51 -45.01 -21.55
CA ASN A 244 11.03 -43.87 -22.31
C ASN A 244 10.32 -42.86 -21.43
N ASN A 245 9.43 -43.30 -20.53
CA ASN A 245 8.73 -42.44 -19.61
C ASN A 245 9.70 -41.70 -18.67
N LEU A 246 10.70 -42.44 -18.17
CA LEU A 246 11.66 -41.89 -17.22
C LEU A 246 12.62 -40.88 -17.91
N SER A 247 13.06 -41.20 -19.14
CA SER A 247 13.91 -40.28 -19.94
C SER A 247 13.15 -38.98 -20.28
N ALA A 248 11.89 -39.09 -20.74
CA ALA A 248 11.05 -37.92 -21.03
C ALA A 248 10.74 -37.08 -19.77
N TYR A 249 10.51 -37.78 -18.63
CA TYR A 249 10.34 -37.10 -17.35
C TYR A 249 11.59 -36.31 -16.96
N LEU A 250 12.78 -36.92 -17.03
CA LEU A 250 14.04 -36.26 -16.68
C LEU A 250 14.30 -35.05 -17.57
N GLU A 251 14.08 -35.15 -18.88
CA GLU A 251 14.21 -34.01 -19.79
C GLU A 251 13.32 -32.85 -19.36
N SER A 252 12.03 -33.09 -19.13
CA SER A 252 11.09 -32.09 -18.64
C SER A 252 11.46 -31.54 -17.25
N ALA A 253 11.93 -32.40 -16.34
CA ALA A 253 12.33 -32.01 -14.98
C ALA A 253 13.57 -31.12 -14.98
N TYR A 254 14.53 -31.36 -15.86
CA TYR A 254 15.70 -30.49 -16.02
C TYR A 254 15.34 -29.12 -16.61
N GLU A 255 14.42 -29.07 -17.58
CA GLU A 255 13.90 -27.78 -18.06
C GLU A 255 13.20 -26.99 -16.95
N GLN A 256 12.35 -27.69 -16.17
CA GLN A 256 11.69 -27.09 -15.01
C GLN A 256 12.68 -26.60 -13.97
N LYS A 257 13.73 -27.37 -13.65
CA LYS A 257 14.81 -26.96 -12.76
C LYS A 257 15.47 -25.68 -13.22
N ALA A 258 15.79 -25.56 -14.52
CA ALA A 258 16.42 -24.35 -15.09
C ALA A 258 15.52 -23.12 -14.94
N LEU A 259 14.20 -23.25 -15.16
CA LEU A 259 13.23 -22.18 -14.95
C LEU A 259 13.09 -21.81 -13.46
N LEU A 260 13.07 -22.81 -12.57
CA LEU A 260 13.00 -22.57 -11.13
C LEU A 260 14.27 -21.90 -10.62
N GLN A 261 15.43 -22.29 -11.11
CA GLN A 261 16.71 -21.65 -10.76
C GLN A 261 16.70 -20.17 -11.13
N LYS A 262 16.26 -19.84 -12.36
CA LYS A 262 16.08 -18.45 -12.80
C LYS A 262 15.12 -17.69 -11.87
N ARG A 263 14.01 -18.32 -11.48
CA ARG A 263 13.01 -17.70 -10.57
C ARG A 263 13.60 -17.46 -9.17
N VAL A 264 14.39 -18.40 -8.64
CA VAL A 264 15.10 -18.24 -7.36
C VAL A 264 16.05 -17.04 -7.43
N ASP A 265 16.82 -16.90 -8.52
CA ASP A 265 17.75 -15.79 -8.69
C ASP A 265 17.01 -14.43 -8.75
N LEU A 266 15.88 -14.36 -9.44
CA LEU A 266 15.01 -13.18 -9.48
C LEU A 266 14.51 -12.78 -8.08
N MET A 267 13.95 -13.74 -7.34
CA MET A 267 13.39 -13.51 -6.01
C MET A 267 14.46 -13.20 -4.97
N ARG A 268 15.69 -13.72 -5.16
CA ARG A 268 16.84 -13.35 -4.32
C ARG A 268 17.17 -11.88 -4.47
N VAL A 269 17.20 -11.34 -5.70
CA VAL A 269 17.44 -9.92 -5.94
C VAL A 269 16.39 -9.07 -5.24
N ASP A 270 15.11 -9.44 -5.31
CA ASP A 270 14.02 -8.71 -4.64
C ASP A 270 14.12 -8.77 -3.10
N ALA A 271 14.58 -9.90 -2.55
CA ALA A 271 14.72 -10.08 -1.10
C ALA A 271 15.94 -9.35 -0.53
N GLU A 272 17.05 -9.28 -1.28
CA GLU A 272 18.30 -8.66 -0.84
C GLU A 272 18.37 -7.16 -1.12
N THR A 273 17.56 -6.64 -2.08
CA THR A 273 17.62 -5.23 -2.49
C THR A 273 16.61 -4.39 -1.72
N GLN A 274 17.11 -3.35 -1.06
CA GLN A 274 16.29 -2.36 -0.36
C GLN A 274 16.30 -1.07 -1.18
N LEU A 275 15.13 -0.69 -1.73
CA LEU A 275 14.90 0.60 -2.35
C LEU A 275 13.89 1.39 -1.50
N PRO A 276 14.06 2.72 -1.37
CA PRO A 276 13.06 3.57 -0.71
C PRO A 276 11.69 3.41 -1.37
N THR A 277 10.64 3.30 -0.57
CA THR A 277 9.26 3.22 -1.07
C THR A 277 8.63 4.57 -1.30
N SER A 278 9.29 5.63 -0.80
CA SER A 278 8.86 7.01 -0.98
C SER A 278 10.06 7.95 -1.18
N PHE A 279 9.83 9.03 -1.91
CA PHE A 279 10.77 10.10 -2.12
C PHE A 279 10.19 11.40 -1.57
N VAL A 280 10.84 11.98 -0.55
CA VAL A 280 10.42 13.24 0.06
C VAL A 280 10.89 14.40 -0.82
N VAL A 281 9.94 15.18 -1.34
CA VAL A 281 10.18 16.36 -2.17
C VAL A 281 10.41 17.59 -1.31
N ASP A 282 9.57 17.72 -0.26
CA ASP A 282 9.60 18.87 0.62
C ASP A 282 9.42 18.39 2.07
N TYR A 283 10.44 18.64 2.88
CA TYR A 283 10.41 18.33 4.31
C TYR A 283 9.62 19.41 5.07
N ALA A 284 8.90 18.97 6.09
CA ALA A 284 8.19 19.89 6.95
C ALA A 284 9.17 20.82 7.68
N SER A 285 8.84 22.09 7.69
CA SER A 285 9.50 23.14 8.48
C SER A 285 8.57 23.65 9.59
N ALA A 286 9.13 24.21 10.65
CA ALA A 286 8.35 24.86 11.69
C ALA A 286 7.67 26.10 11.10
N ALA A 287 6.35 26.20 11.28
CA ALA A 287 5.58 27.30 10.72
C ALA A 287 5.81 28.60 11.51
N ASP A 288 6.14 29.68 10.80
CA ASP A 288 6.31 31.03 11.39
C ASP A 288 4.97 31.71 11.71
N LYS A 289 3.88 31.24 11.06
CA LYS A 289 2.53 31.82 11.21
C LYS A 289 1.53 30.76 11.61
N LYS A 290 0.61 31.16 12.49
CA LYS A 290 -0.51 30.31 12.87
C LYS A 290 -1.43 30.01 11.68
N ALA A 291 -1.90 28.79 11.62
CA ALA A 291 -2.89 28.31 10.65
C ALA A 291 -4.34 28.54 11.14
N LYS A 292 -4.55 28.37 12.46
CA LYS A 292 -5.85 28.54 13.13
C LYS A 292 -5.66 29.25 14.49
N PRO A 293 -6.67 29.95 15.01
CA PRO A 293 -7.91 30.35 14.35
C PRO A 293 -7.71 31.54 13.39
N VAL A 294 -8.53 31.60 12.34
CA VAL A 294 -8.58 32.78 11.45
C VAL A 294 -9.47 33.83 12.10
N ARG A 295 -8.88 34.63 13.02
CA ARG A 295 -9.62 35.53 13.94
C ARG A 295 -10.60 36.48 13.25
N TRP A 296 -10.16 37.12 12.17
CA TRP A 296 -11.05 38.07 11.43
C TRP A 296 -12.29 37.35 10.87
N LEU A 297 -12.18 36.11 10.40
CA LEU A 297 -13.29 35.31 9.86
C LEU A 297 -14.31 34.98 10.95
N ILE A 298 -13.85 34.59 12.15
CA ILE A 298 -14.73 34.34 13.30
C ILE A 298 -15.52 35.58 13.65
N VAL A 299 -14.86 36.74 13.75
CA VAL A 299 -15.51 38.01 14.09
C VAL A 299 -16.57 38.40 13.04
N VAL A 300 -16.19 38.33 11.77
CA VAL A 300 -17.13 38.70 10.66
C VAL A 300 -18.35 37.77 10.61
N MET A 301 -18.11 36.46 10.68
CA MET A 301 -19.21 35.47 10.65
C MET A 301 -20.13 35.61 11.84
N THR A 302 -19.58 35.78 13.04
CA THR A 302 -20.41 36.00 14.25
C THR A 302 -21.24 37.29 14.15
N ALA A 303 -20.66 38.37 13.65
CA ALA A 303 -21.38 39.60 13.44
C ALA A 303 -22.55 39.45 12.42
N ILE A 304 -22.31 38.77 11.29
CA ILE A 304 -23.34 38.50 10.28
C ILE A 304 -24.48 37.66 10.87
N VAL A 305 -24.15 36.57 11.58
CA VAL A 305 -25.15 35.70 12.23
C VAL A 305 -25.96 36.47 13.27
N ALA A 306 -25.30 37.30 14.09
CA ALA A 306 -25.96 38.09 15.12
C ALA A 306 -26.92 39.14 14.52
N VAL A 307 -26.50 39.85 13.46
CA VAL A 307 -27.36 40.80 12.74
C VAL A 307 -28.54 40.08 12.10
N GLY A 308 -28.33 38.93 11.47
CA GLY A 308 -29.40 38.11 10.88
C GLY A 308 -30.40 37.62 11.94
N ALA A 309 -29.95 37.17 13.06
CA ALA A 309 -30.81 36.74 14.17
C ALA A 309 -31.60 37.92 14.77
N ALA A 310 -30.96 39.07 14.96
CA ALA A 310 -31.61 40.30 15.43
C ALA A 310 -32.68 40.78 14.43
N PHE A 311 -32.38 40.76 13.13
CA PHE A 311 -33.34 41.11 12.09
C PHE A 311 -34.59 40.22 12.12
N LEU A 312 -34.41 38.89 12.16
CA LEU A 312 -35.51 37.92 12.25
C LEU A 312 -36.32 38.11 13.56
N GLY A 313 -35.65 38.33 14.67
CA GLY A 313 -36.28 38.59 15.96
C GLY A 313 -37.13 39.83 15.96
N MET A 314 -36.62 40.94 15.38
CA MET A 314 -37.39 42.20 15.28
C MET A 314 -38.58 42.04 14.31
N LEU A 315 -38.44 41.30 13.24
CA LEU A 315 -39.51 40.99 12.30
C LEU A 315 -40.64 40.19 12.96
N ALA A 316 -40.26 39.15 13.72
CA ALA A 316 -41.21 38.35 14.47
C ALA A 316 -41.95 39.18 15.55
N TRP A 317 -41.23 40.06 16.23
CA TRP A 317 -41.80 40.96 17.25
C TRP A 317 -42.84 41.93 16.62
N GLU A 318 -42.49 42.56 15.48
CA GLU A 318 -43.39 43.47 14.79
C GLU A 318 -44.67 42.78 14.26
N THR A 319 -44.53 41.53 13.75
CA THR A 319 -45.69 40.71 13.32
C THR A 319 -46.60 40.35 14.49
N LEU A 320 -46.04 40.00 15.65
CA LEU A 320 -46.79 39.70 16.87
C LEU A 320 -47.53 40.93 17.38
N GLN A 321 -46.88 42.11 17.42
CA GLN A 321 -47.54 43.36 17.83
C GLN A 321 -48.70 43.73 16.91
N ARG A 322 -48.55 43.57 15.60
CA ARG A 322 -49.66 43.84 14.63
C ARG A 322 -50.79 42.83 14.81
N ALA A 323 -50.51 41.55 15.07
CA ALA A 323 -51.55 40.55 15.33
C ALA A 323 -52.34 40.84 16.62
N GLN A 324 -51.68 41.34 17.66
CA GLN A 324 -52.34 41.74 18.92
C GLN A 324 -53.15 42.98 18.75
N ALA A 325 -52.71 43.99 17.95
CA ALA A 325 -53.47 45.21 17.67
C ALA A 325 -54.70 44.99 16.76
N THR A 326 -54.75 43.90 16.01
CA THR A 326 -55.89 43.53 15.16
C THR A 326 -56.94 42.73 15.93
N ASN A 327 -56.55 42.12 17.09
CA ASN A 327 -57.48 41.37 17.93
C ASN A 327 -57.98 42.13 19.17
N ALA A 328 -57.59 43.39 19.35
CA ALA A 328 -58.09 44.36 20.32
C ALA A 328 -58.96 45.40 19.67
#